data_f8caa28eea0ea97c193e49426338eb30
#
_entry.id   f8caa28eea0ea97c193e49426338eb30
#
_cell.length_a   1.000
_cell.length_b   1.000
_cell.length_c   1.000
_cell.angle_alpha   90.00
_cell.angle_beta   90.00
_cell.angle_gamma   90.00
#
_symmetry.space_group_name_H-M   'P 1'
#
loop_
_entity.id
_entity.type
_entity.pdbx_description
1 polymer ?
#
loop_
_entity_poly.entity_id
_entity_poly.type
_entity_poly.pdbx_seq_one_letter_code
_entity_poly.pdbx_strand_id
1 'polypeptide(L)'
;MSYTDVKYKFKKIGKNVQLGKNIYFRYPEKIEIGDNVIIDDFSYFSTSLVIEDYVHISPFCSVIGGIKSKLVMREFSGLSAGCRIICGSDDYSGIGLTNPTVTKKYRIKSKSTTIEIGRHGVLGTNCVVHPGVKIGEGAAAGSMSLITKDVDPWWIYIGMPAKKLKKRKKGEIMELEKQLKMDVI
;
A
#
# COMPACT_ATOMS: atom_id res chain seq x y z
N MET A 1 -24.44 4.44 -3.64
CA MET A 1 -24.69 3.33 -2.68
C MET A 1 -23.63 3.40 -1.62
N SER A 2 -23.96 3.75 -0.38
CA SER A 2 -23.00 3.73 0.72
C SER A 2 -22.80 2.28 1.17
N TYR A 3 -21.60 1.74 1.06
CA TYR A 3 -21.25 0.39 1.49
C TYR A 3 -20.90 0.40 2.99
N THR A 4 -21.86 0.73 3.86
CA THR A 4 -21.63 0.92 5.29
C THR A 4 -22.20 -0.19 6.18
N ASP A 5 -22.19 -1.43 5.74
CA ASP A 5 -22.27 -2.56 6.66
C ASP A 5 -20.84 -3.00 7.02
N VAL A 6 -20.19 -2.21 7.90
CA VAL A 6 -18.80 -2.46 8.27
C VAL A 6 -18.73 -3.67 9.19
N LYS A 7 -18.48 -4.84 8.61
CA LYS A 7 -18.20 -6.11 9.29
C LYS A 7 -17.02 -6.02 10.27
N TYR A 8 -16.18 -4.98 10.15
CA TYR A 8 -14.91 -4.88 10.84
C TYR A 8 -14.89 -3.74 11.86
N LYS A 9 -14.31 -3.98 13.03
CA LYS A 9 -14.04 -2.96 14.04
C LYS A 9 -12.63 -2.41 13.83
N PHE A 10 -12.51 -1.35 13.05
CA PHE A 10 -11.24 -0.67 12.81
C PHE A 10 -10.77 0.14 14.03
N LYS A 11 -9.45 0.38 14.13
CA LYS A 11 -8.88 1.31 15.12
C LYS A 11 -9.37 2.74 14.90
N LYS A 12 -9.42 3.17 13.63
CA LYS A 12 -9.95 4.47 13.19
C LYS A 12 -10.54 4.30 11.79
N ILE A 13 -11.66 4.96 11.53
CA ILE A 13 -12.23 5.11 10.20
C ILE A 13 -12.77 6.54 10.05
N GLY A 14 -12.43 7.19 8.95
CA GLY A 14 -12.82 8.54 8.59
C GLY A 14 -14.19 8.61 7.92
N LYS A 15 -14.44 9.77 7.31
CA LYS A 15 -15.68 10.05 6.57
C LYS A 15 -15.54 9.68 5.10
N ASN A 16 -16.67 9.45 4.42
CA ASN A 16 -16.70 9.13 2.98
C ASN A 16 -15.81 7.94 2.60
N VAL A 17 -15.74 6.93 3.46
CA VAL A 17 -14.99 5.69 3.18
C VAL A 17 -15.89 4.71 2.47
N GLN A 18 -15.43 4.20 1.33
CA GLN A 18 -16.13 3.18 0.56
C GLN A 18 -15.31 1.88 0.60
N LEU A 19 -15.91 0.82 1.11
CA LEU A 19 -15.30 -0.50 1.18
C LEU A 19 -16.10 -1.49 0.33
N GLY A 20 -15.41 -2.26 -0.50
CA GLY A 20 -16.01 -3.37 -1.22
C GLY A 20 -16.56 -4.44 -0.27
N LYS A 21 -17.44 -5.30 -0.77
CA LYS A 21 -18.09 -6.34 0.03
C LYS A 21 -17.18 -7.53 0.34
N ASN A 22 -16.26 -7.83 -0.58
CA ASN A 22 -15.41 -9.02 -0.55
C ASN A 22 -13.95 -8.66 -0.21
N ILE A 23 -13.76 -7.86 0.83
CA ILE A 23 -12.43 -7.52 1.34
C ILE A 23 -12.16 -8.33 2.60
N TYR A 24 -10.90 -8.74 2.80
CA TYR A 24 -10.47 -9.42 4.00
C TYR A 24 -9.41 -8.63 4.76
N PHE A 25 -9.71 -8.23 5.99
CA PHE A 25 -8.77 -7.62 6.92
C PHE A 25 -8.48 -8.60 8.06
N ARG A 26 -7.23 -9.05 8.19
CA ARG A 26 -6.85 -10.00 9.25
C ARG A 26 -6.75 -9.35 10.63
N TYR A 27 -6.34 -8.08 10.70
CA TYR A 27 -6.11 -7.34 11.94
C TYR A 27 -6.82 -5.97 11.88
N PRO A 28 -8.14 -5.92 11.82
CA PRO A 28 -8.87 -4.65 11.65
C PRO A 28 -8.59 -3.67 12.79
N GLU A 29 -8.36 -4.15 14.02
CA GLU A 29 -7.99 -3.34 15.18
C GLU A 29 -6.62 -2.65 15.07
N LYS A 30 -5.83 -2.95 14.04
CA LYS A 30 -4.53 -2.33 13.70
C LYS A 30 -4.61 -1.46 12.45
N ILE A 31 -5.82 -1.14 12.00
CA ILE A 31 -6.03 -0.40 10.76
C ILE A 31 -6.63 0.97 11.08
N GLU A 32 -5.99 2.00 10.54
CA GLU A 32 -6.47 3.39 10.53
C GLU A 32 -6.75 3.81 9.10
N ILE A 33 -7.95 4.34 8.86
CA ILE A 33 -8.41 4.81 7.55
C ILE A 33 -8.84 6.27 7.70
N GLY A 34 -8.32 7.13 6.84
CA GLY A 34 -8.66 8.55 6.74
C GLY A 34 -9.97 8.82 6.01
N ASP A 35 -10.13 10.06 5.59
CA ASP A 35 -11.33 10.54 4.90
C ASP A 35 -11.21 10.33 3.37
N ASN A 36 -12.36 10.17 2.70
CA ASN A 36 -12.42 10.04 1.22
C ASN A 36 -11.57 8.88 0.67
N VAL A 37 -11.65 7.72 1.30
CA VAL A 37 -10.89 6.52 0.94
C VAL A 37 -11.78 5.52 0.23
N ILE A 38 -11.26 4.91 -0.84
CA ILE A 38 -11.92 3.79 -1.53
C ILE A 38 -11.00 2.57 -1.46
N ILE A 39 -11.54 1.43 -1.04
CA ILE A 39 -10.89 0.13 -1.10
C ILE A 39 -11.82 -0.82 -1.82
N ASP A 40 -11.41 -1.26 -3.00
CA ASP A 40 -12.23 -2.11 -3.86
C ASP A 40 -12.17 -3.59 -3.48
N ASP A 41 -13.08 -4.36 -4.07
CA ASP A 41 -13.32 -5.78 -3.81
C ASP A 41 -12.11 -6.69 -4.06
N PHE A 42 -12.18 -7.87 -3.45
CA PHE A 42 -11.19 -8.96 -3.60
C PHE A 42 -9.78 -8.60 -3.14
N SER A 43 -9.66 -7.59 -2.27
CA SER A 43 -8.40 -7.19 -1.68
C SER A 43 -8.17 -7.90 -0.33
N TYR A 44 -6.90 -8.24 -0.04
CA TYR A 44 -6.50 -9.00 1.14
C TYR A 44 -5.42 -8.28 1.94
N PHE A 45 -5.67 -8.09 3.23
CA PHE A 45 -4.77 -7.37 4.13
C PHE A 45 -4.43 -8.22 5.35
N SER A 46 -3.16 -8.60 5.50
CA SER A 46 -2.66 -9.36 6.66
C SER A 46 -1.51 -8.65 7.38
N THR A 47 -1.58 -7.33 7.47
CA THR A 47 -0.62 -6.47 8.16
C THR A 47 -1.34 -5.27 8.78
N SER A 48 -0.62 -4.46 9.60
CA SER A 48 -1.13 -3.19 10.08
C SER A 48 -1.18 -2.17 8.94
N LEU A 49 -2.20 -1.31 8.92
CA LEU A 49 -2.37 -0.29 7.88
C LEU A 49 -2.57 1.09 8.51
N VAL A 50 -1.94 2.10 7.91
CA VAL A 50 -2.31 3.50 8.05
C VAL A 50 -2.57 4.03 6.65
N ILE A 51 -3.82 4.38 6.39
CA ILE A 51 -4.29 4.90 5.11
C ILE A 51 -4.77 6.33 5.39
N GLU A 52 -4.08 7.31 4.81
CA GLU A 52 -4.43 8.72 4.95
C GLU A 52 -5.54 9.11 3.97
N ASP A 53 -5.86 10.40 3.86
CA ASP A 53 -6.99 10.88 3.09
C ASP A 53 -6.78 10.76 1.58
N TYR A 54 -7.88 10.67 0.84
CA TYR A 54 -7.90 10.61 -0.63
C TYR A 54 -7.11 9.44 -1.23
N VAL A 55 -7.06 8.31 -0.55
CA VAL A 55 -6.38 7.10 -1.01
C VAL A 55 -7.34 6.18 -1.75
N HIS A 56 -6.88 5.62 -2.87
CA HIS A 56 -7.61 4.57 -3.59
C HIS A 56 -6.78 3.29 -3.66
N ILE A 57 -7.36 2.18 -3.23
CA ILE A 57 -6.84 0.82 -3.41
C ILE A 57 -7.78 0.07 -4.33
N SER A 58 -7.36 -0.12 -5.58
CA SER A 58 -8.13 -0.82 -6.61
C SER A 58 -8.25 -2.32 -6.32
N PRO A 59 -9.12 -3.07 -7.04
CA PRO A 59 -9.43 -4.45 -6.69
C PRO A 59 -8.22 -5.40 -6.83
N PHE A 60 -8.35 -6.56 -6.19
CA PHE A 60 -7.35 -7.63 -6.22
C PHE A 60 -5.98 -7.28 -5.64
N CYS A 61 -5.87 -6.23 -4.84
CA CYS A 61 -4.64 -5.88 -4.14
C CYS A 61 -4.39 -6.80 -2.94
N SER A 62 -3.12 -7.13 -2.67
CA SER A 62 -2.74 -7.82 -1.46
C SER A 62 -1.62 -7.12 -0.70
N VAL A 63 -1.80 -6.94 0.61
CA VAL A 63 -0.81 -6.37 1.52
C VAL A 63 -0.52 -7.40 2.60
N ILE A 64 0.67 -7.97 2.57
CA ILE A 64 1.04 -9.12 3.41
C ILE A 64 2.27 -8.83 4.26
N GLY A 65 2.39 -9.50 5.42
CA GLY A 65 3.58 -9.36 6.27
C GLY A 65 3.37 -9.72 7.74
N GLY A 66 2.12 -9.96 8.15
CA GLY A 66 1.78 -10.27 9.54
C GLY A 66 1.68 -9.02 10.43
N ILE A 67 1.22 -9.22 11.67
CA ILE A 67 0.85 -8.15 12.62
C ILE A 67 1.99 -7.17 12.97
N LYS A 68 3.24 -7.59 12.84
CA LYS A 68 4.42 -6.76 13.13
C LYS A 68 4.88 -5.91 11.95
N SER A 69 4.33 -6.15 10.78
CA SER A 69 4.61 -5.38 9.57
C SER A 69 3.57 -4.27 9.39
N LYS A 70 3.90 -3.28 8.57
CA LYS A 70 3.03 -2.12 8.36
C LYS A 70 3.10 -1.62 6.92
N LEU A 71 1.95 -1.21 6.39
CA LEU A 71 1.86 -0.34 5.23
C LEU A 71 1.37 1.04 5.67
N VAL A 72 2.05 2.09 5.19
CA VAL A 72 1.60 3.48 5.32
C VAL A 72 1.35 4.03 3.92
N MET A 73 0.14 4.48 3.67
CA MET A 73 -0.24 5.17 2.45
C MET A 73 -0.56 6.62 2.78
N ARG A 74 0.25 7.53 2.26
CA ARG A 74 0.08 8.97 2.47
C ARG A 74 -1.03 9.52 1.58
N GLU A 75 -1.50 10.72 1.89
CA GLU A 75 -2.56 11.40 1.16
C GLU A 75 -2.39 11.31 -0.36
N PHE A 76 -3.48 11.17 -1.09
CA PHE A 76 -3.53 11.10 -2.56
C PHE A 76 -2.71 9.98 -3.19
N SER A 77 -2.26 9.00 -2.42
CA SER A 77 -1.56 7.84 -2.98
C SER A 77 -2.55 6.78 -3.48
N GLY A 78 -2.07 5.89 -4.35
CA GLY A 78 -2.95 4.87 -4.93
C GLY A 78 -2.25 3.58 -5.34
N LEU A 79 -2.99 2.50 -5.23
CA LEU A 79 -2.64 1.19 -5.77
C LEU A 79 -3.60 0.85 -6.89
N SER A 80 -3.10 0.68 -8.11
CA SER A 80 -3.89 0.11 -9.20
C SER A 80 -4.13 -1.38 -8.99
N ALA A 81 -5.06 -1.94 -9.76
CA ALA A 81 -5.51 -3.32 -9.59
C ALA A 81 -4.36 -4.33 -9.55
N GLY A 82 -4.50 -5.32 -8.67
CA GLY A 82 -3.58 -6.44 -8.61
C GLY A 82 -2.22 -6.16 -7.97
N CYS A 83 -1.99 -5.03 -7.34
CA CYS A 83 -0.73 -4.73 -6.66
C CYS A 83 -0.46 -5.70 -5.49
N ARG A 84 0.82 -6.08 -5.32
CA ARG A 84 1.30 -6.95 -4.24
C ARG A 84 2.32 -6.21 -3.38
N ILE A 85 1.93 -5.86 -2.16
CA ILE A 85 2.76 -5.12 -1.20
C ILE A 85 3.25 -6.11 -0.13
N ILE A 86 4.53 -6.43 -0.16
CA ILE A 86 5.13 -7.46 0.69
C ILE A 86 5.83 -6.77 1.87
N CYS A 87 5.11 -6.51 2.96
CA CYS A 87 5.67 -5.86 4.15
C CYS A 87 6.49 -6.81 5.04
N GLY A 88 6.39 -8.10 4.81
CA GLY A 88 7.18 -9.10 5.54
C GLY A 88 7.36 -10.37 4.73
N SER A 89 8.51 -11.03 4.93
CA SER A 89 8.88 -12.25 4.22
C SER A 89 9.75 -13.14 5.10
N ASP A 90 9.71 -14.44 4.83
CA ASP A 90 10.74 -15.35 5.32
C ASP A 90 12.06 -15.14 4.57
N ASP A 91 13.14 -15.67 5.11
CA ASP A 91 14.46 -15.69 4.47
C ASP A 91 14.56 -16.90 3.54
N TYR A 92 14.85 -16.68 2.28
CA TYR A 92 14.99 -17.73 1.27
C TYR A 92 16.45 -18.16 1.03
N SER A 93 17.41 -17.65 1.83
CA SER A 93 18.83 -18.01 1.69
C SER A 93 19.19 -19.40 2.21
N GLY A 94 18.24 -20.11 2.80
CA GLY A 94 18.45 -21.46 3.34
C GLY A 94 18.98 -21.52 4.78
N ILE A 95 19.01 -20.38 5.49
CA ILE A 95 19.49 -20.34 6.88
C ILE A 95 18.45 -20.91 7.85
N GLY A 96 17.18 -20.91 7.50
CA GLY A 96 16.07 -21.40 8.33
C GLY A 96 14.95 -22.00 7.50
N LEU A 97 13.99 -22.61 8.19
CA LEU A 97 12.75 -23.04 7.55
C LEU A 97 11.88 -21.84 7.22
N THR A 98 11.08 -21.98 6.19
CA THR A 98 10.11 -20.99 5.74
C THR A 98 8.69 -21.41 6.09
N ASN A 99 7.71 -20.54 5.90
CA ASN A 99 6.30 -20.84 6.04
C ASN A 99 5.71 -20.55 7.44
N PRO A 100 4.61 -19.82 7.54
CA PRO A 100 3.99 -19.44 8.82
C PRO A 100 3.44 -20.62 9.64
N THR A 101 3.32 -21.81 9.06
CA THR A 101 2.96 -23.04 9.75
C THR A 101 4.11 -23.62 10.60
N VAL A 102 5.34 -23.19 10.33
CA VAL A 102 6.52 -23.59 11.10
C VAL A 102 6.67 -22.67 12.31
N THR A 103 7.00 -23.26 13.48
CA THR A 103 7.22 -22.47 14.68
C THR A 103 8.35 -21.47 14.51
N LYS A 104 8.20 -20.29 15.13
CA LYS A 104 9.15 -19.17 14.98
C LYS A 104 10.61 -19.55 15.30
N LYS A 105 10.82 -20.50 16.19
CA LYS A 105 12.15 -21.00 16.58
C LYS A 105 12.99 -21.45 15.36
N TYR A 106 12.36 -22.01 14.34
CA TYR A 106 13.02 -22.53 13.14
C TYR A 106 12.95 -21.59 11.93
N ARG A 107 12.18 -20.50 12.03
CA ARG A 107 12.07 -19.46 11.00
C ARG A 107 13.06 -18.33 11.28
N ILE A 108 14.33 -18.64 11.10
CA ILE A 108 15.44 -17.73 11.37
C ILE A 108 15.42 -16.59 10.33
N LYS A 109 15.62 -15.34 10.77
CA LYS A 109 15.68 -14.15 9.90
C LYS A 109 14.41 -13.80 9.10
N SER A 110 13.23 -14.24 9.53
CA SER A 110 12.00 -13.67 8.94
C SER A 110 11.97 -12.14 9.16
N LYS A 111 11.66 -11.41 8.11
CA LYS A 111 11.60 -9.94 8.13
C LYS A 111 10.17 -9.45 8.34
N SER A 112 10.02 -8.45 9.19
CA SER A 112 8.81 -7.63 9.29
C SER A 112 9.23 -6.19 9.13
N THR A 113 8.67 -5.49 8.14
CA THR A 113 9.09 -4.14 7.77
C THR A 113 7.90 -3.21 7.64
N THR A 114 8.19 -1.92 7.57
CA THR A 114 7.25 -0.92 7.12
C THR A 114 7.54 -0.58 5.65
N ILE A 115 6.50 -0.59 4.83
CA ILE A 115 6.51 0.01 3.50
C ILE A 115 5.75 1.33 3.60
N GLU A 116 6.29 2.38 3.01
CA GLU A 116 5.64 3.68 2.92
C GLU A 116 5.46 4.06 1.45
N ILE A 117 4.23 4.44 1.10
CA ILE A 117 3.90 5.06 -0.19
C ILE A 117 3.66 6.53 0.10
N GLY A 118 4.58 7.37 -0.38
CA GLY A 118 4.55 8.81 -0.17
C GLY A 118 3.33 9.47 -0.80
N ARG A 119 3.05 10.67 -0.37
CA ARG A 119 1.95 11.50 -0.87
C ARG A 119 2.00 11.57 -2.41
N HIS A 120 0.86 11.47 -3.08
CA HIS A 120 0.76 11.35 -4.54
C HIS A 120 1.53 10.17 -5.17
N GLY A 121 2.02 9.23 -4.37
CA GLY A 121 2.67 8.02 -4.87
C GLY A 121 1.66 7.09 -5.55
N VAL A 122 1.95 6.61 -6.75
CA VAL A 122 1.02 5.76 -7.52
C VAL A 122 1.73 4.52 -8.04
N LEU A 123 1.15 3.35 -7.78
CA LEU A 123 1.63 2.08 -8.31
C LEU A 123 0.67 1.57 -9.38
N GLY A 124 1.18 1.37 -10.58
CA GLY A 124 0.44 0.80 -11.72
C GLY A 124 0.03 -0.65 -11.47
N THR A 125 -0.87 -1.14 -12.32
CA THR A 125 -1.46 -2.49 -12.23
C THR A 125 -0.39 -3.58 -12.11
N ASN A 126 -0.62 -4.52 -11.19
CA ASN A 126 0.25 -5.67 -10.93
C ASN A 126 1.69 -5.33 -10.51
N CYS A 127 1.92 -4.16 -9.92
CA CYS A 127 3.22 -3.87 -9.30
C CYS A 127 3.44 -4.78 -8.09
N VAL A 128 4.71 -5.18 -7.90
CA VAL A 128 5.16 -5.92 -6.72
C VAL A 128 6.18 -5.09 -5.97
N VAL A 129 5.97 -4.87 -4.67
CA VAL A 129 6.86 -4.10 -3.79
C VAL A 129 7.47 -5.00 -2.74
N HIS A 130 8.79 -5.02 -2.66
CA HIS A 130 9.55 -5.83 -1.71
C HIS A 130 9.60 -5.21 -0.31
N PRO A 131 9.93 -6.03 0.73
CA PRO A 131 9.96 -5.58 2.12
C PRO A 131 10.90 -4.40 2.37
N GLY A 132 10.41 -3.39 3.09
CA GLY A 132 11.19 -2.25 3.56
C GLY A 132 11.41 -1.14 2.53
N VAL A 133 10.84 -1.25 1.34
CA VAL A 133 10.93 -0.23 0.29
C VAL A 133 10.10 1.00 0.66
N LYS A 134 10.63 2.18 0.32
CA LYS A 134 9.92 3.46 0.35
C LYS A 134 9.66 3.96 -1.06
N ILE A 135 8.41 4.31 -1.31
CA ILE A 135 8.00 5.01 -2.53
C ILE A 135 7.94 6.50 -2.21
N GLY A 136 8.81 7.29 -2.81
CA GLY A 136 8.92 8.73 -2.55
C GLY A 136 7.66 9.51 -2.90
N GLU A 137 7.52 10.72 -2.34
CA GLU A 137 6.43 11.64 -2.66
C GLU A 137 6.34 11.87 -4.17
N GLY A 138 5.14 11.81 -4.73
CA GLY A 138 4.89 12.01 -6.15
C GLY A 138 5.52 10.96 -7.06
N ALA A 139 6.13 9.91 -6.54
CA ALA A 139 6.70 8.87 -7.36
C ALA A 139 5.62 8.01 -8.03
N ALA A 140 5.92 7.45 -9.18
CA ALA A 140 5.04 6.52 -9.86
C ALA A 140 5.80 5.29 -10.35
N ALA A 141 5.16 4.12 -10.29
CA ALA A 141 5.65 2.92 -10.93
C ALA A 141 4.69 2.51 -12.05
N GLY A 142 5.23 2.25 -13.24
CA GLY A 142 4.44 1.70 -14.35
C GLY A 142 3.96 0.29 -14.04
N SER A 143 2.90 -0.14 -14.73
CA SER A 143 2.32 -1.48 -14.54
C SER A 143 3.36 -2.60 -14.69
N MET A 144 3.17 -3.72 -13.98
CA MET A 144 4.05 -4.89 -13.98
C MET A 144 5.47 -4.61 -13.47
N SER A 145 5.68 -3.55 -12.68
CA SER A 145 7.00 -3.25 -12.12
C SER A 145 7.30 -4.07 -10.86
N LEU A 146 8.56 -4.56 -10.76
CA LEU A 146 9.11 -5.19 -9.57
C LEU A 146 10.00 -4.20 -8.82
N ILE A 147 9.53 -3.70 -7.69
CA ILE A 147 10.18 -2.64 -6.91
C ILE A 147 10.93 -3.28 -5.73
N THR A 148 12.25 -3.35 -5.85
CA THR A 148 13.15 -3.99 -4.88
C THR A 148 14.01 -3.01 -4.09
N LYS A 149 13.98 -1.72 -4.45
CA LYS A 149 14.73 -0.62 -3.84
C LYS A 149 13.84 0.61 -3.75
N ASP A 150 14.20 1.55 -2.91
CA ASP A 150 13.50 2.82 -2.76
C ASP A 150 13.34 3.54 -4.10
N VAL A 151 12.21 4.20 -4.25
CA VAL A 151 11.83 4.97 -5.44
C VAL A 151 11.94 6.45 -5.09
N ASP A 152 12.74 7.19 -5.85
CA ASP A 152 12.96 8.61 -5.59
C ASP A 152 11.69 9.44 -5.78
N PRO A 153 11.53 10.53 -4.99
CA PRO A 153 10.41 11.44 -5.14
C PRO A 153 10.33 12.03 -6.55
N TRP A 154 9.10 12.13 -7.07
CA TRP A 154 8.79 12.74 -8.37
C TRP A 154 9.49 12.11 -9.57
N TRP A 155 9.76 10.78 -9.49
CA TRP A 155 10.25 9.99 -10.60
C TRP A 155 9.26 8.90 -10.99
N ILE A 156 9.26 8.55 -12.27
CA ILE A 156 8.56 7.39 -12.81
C ILE A 156 9.56 6.27 -12.99
N TYR A 157 9.21 5.08 -12.47
CA TYR A 157 9.99 3.84 -12.60
C TYR A 157 9.20 2.81 -13.38
N ILE A 158 9.89 1.94 -14.12
CA ILE A 158 9.27 0.82 -14.83
C ILE A 158 10.16 -0.41 -14.85
N GLY A 159 9.57 -1.58 -15.06
CA GLY A 159 10.25 -2.83 -15.37
C GLY A 159 10.52 -3.75 -14.19
N MET A 160 11.15 -4.90 -14.47
CA MET A 160 11.52 -5.95 -13.53
C MET A 160 13.00 -6.31 -13.65
N PRO A 161 13.87 -5.86 -12.69
CA PRO A 161 13.58 -4.92 -11.61
C PRO A 161 13.32 -3.50 -12.10
N ALA A 162 12.54 -2.72 -11.33
CA ALA A 162 12.16 -1.36 -11.69
C ALA A 162 13.36 -0.42 -11.76
N LYS A 163 13.42 0.39 -12.82
CA LYS A 163 14.47 1.39 -13.07
C LYS A 163 13.85 2.74 -13.38
N LYS A 164 14.58 3.82 -13.09
CA LYS A 164 14.19 5.19 -13.45
C LYS A 164 13.90 5.31 -14.94
N LEU A 165 12.77 5.92 -15.26
CA LEU A 165 12.39 6.25 -16.64
C LEU A 165 12.51 7.75 -16.89
N LYS A 166 11.72 8.57 -16.17
CA LYS A 166 11.69 10.03 -16.34
C LYS A 166 11.12 10.71 -15.09
N LYS A 167 11.34 12.01 -14.97
CA LYS A 167 10.70 12.86 -13.94
C LYS A 167 9.20 12.96 -14.17
N ARG A 168 8.44 12.96 -13.07
CA ARG A 168 7.00 13.25 -13.05
C ARG A 168 6.81 14.75 -12.81
N LYS A 169 5.86 15.36 -13.49
CA LYS A 169 5.55 16.77 -13.32
C LYS A 169 4.96 17.01 -11.93
N LYS A 170 5.60 17.87 -11.13
CA LYS A 170 5.20 18.19 -9.75
C LYS A 170 4.21 19.35 -9.71
N GLY A 171 4.50 20.45 -10.42
CA GLY A 171 3.81 21.71 -10.27
C GLY A 171 2.30 21.62 -10.50
N GLU A 172 1.89 20.97 -11.57
CA GLU A 172 0.47 20.79 -11.91
C GLU A 172 -0.30 20.00 -10.83
N ILE A 173 0.30 18.95 -10.30
CA ILE A 173 -0.32 18.12 -9.25
C ILE A 173 -0.52 18.93 -7.96
N MET A 174 0.49 19.70 -7.57
CA MET A 174 0.43 20.50 -6.34
C MET A 174 -0.57 21.66 -6.44
N GLU A 175 -0.70 22.26 -7.65
CA GLU A 175 -1.67 23.32 -7.89
C GLU A 175 -3.12 22.78 -7.83
N LEU A 176 -3.38 21.65 -8.50
CA LEU A 176 -4.70 21.00 -8.45
C LEU A 176 -5.08 20.56 -7.03
N GLU A 177 -4.14 20.07 -6.24
CA GLU A 177 -4.40 19.75 -4.85
C GLU A 177 -4.76 20.97 -4.03
N LYS A 178 -4.06 22.10 -4.24
CA LYS A 178 -4.38 23.35 -3.57
C LYS A 178 -5.81 23.81 -3.89
N GLN A 179 -6.20 23.74 -5.15
CA GLN A 179 -7.57 24.07 -5.60
C GLN A 179 -8.60 23.15 -4.94
N LEU A 180 -8.40 21.83 -4.98
CA LEU A 180 -9.29 20.86 -4.33
C LEU A 180 -9.48 21.19 -2.84
N LYS A 181 -8.40 21.51 -2.12
CA LYS A 181 -8.49 21.83 -0.69
C LYS A 181 -9.23 23.14 -0.41
N MET A 182 -9.24 24.10 -1.36
CA MET A 182 -10.05 25.32 -1.23
C MET A 182 -11.54 25.07 -1.50
N ASP A 183 -11.87 24.16 -2.41
CA ASP A 183 -13.26 23.85 -2.77
C ASP A 183 -13.99 23.02 -1.70
N VAL A 184 -13.27 22.39 -0.79
CA VAL A 184 -13.81 21.51 0.27
C VAL A 184 -14.02 22.25 1.60
N ILE A 185 -13.54 23.51 1.72
CA ILE A 185 -13.75 24.39 2.88
C ILE A 185 -15.04 25.19 2.70
#